data_a700783e163b180e928547332695006f
#
_entry.id   a700783e163b180e928547332695006f
#
_cell.length_a   1.000
_cell.length_b   1.000
_cell.length_c   1.000
_cell.angle_alpha   90.00
_cell.angle_beta   90.00
_cell.angle_gamma   90.00
#
_symmetry.space_group_name_H-M   'P 1'
#
loop_
_entity.id
_entity.type
_entity.pdbx_description
1 polymer ?
#
loop_
_entity_poly.entity_id
_entity_poly.type
_entity_poly.pdbx_seq_one_letter_code
_entity_poly.pdbx_strand_id
1 'polypeptide(L)'
;MADASWYRLDNVGKFYAAQAGSPNQTIFRLAATMADEVDEQALQRALDATVAQFPGFNVSLRSGMFWHYLEPSGTSPRVTPENLPICYGLHAGPQSVLFRVSYYRRRINVEVSHMISDGRGALEFLKALLGAYVAERYGLPEAAACAYAGTEAQKTEDSFTTNYDRSAAGKAKKPRVFHLTGLKTDADPLYLEYHLSASAVHAAAKDAGVSVTSYLIAAVICAVRATMTARDRRRAIHLDVPVDLRSLFGSATLRNFFGLAFITYTPGDANAPLVEVAAEVQRQLTAGCEPASLKRRMMAMIKLEKNPLLRAAPLIVKDAALAVADARAAREVTTTVSSLGRVALDECTAPYVEGISALTSTSGLNFIVCTYGDDLSIGISSRFLGQKVTRALAEVLEDEGMRGYLNANRDAPAFHRPGPLAADRKAAPVPSVFPPNSFERKSTRVRTVLAVLTLICIALIALLGGTAGGSALAVGAPCAAVALNWLFVRNMIVHAPDFIRVVERYFLVLLAVAGLWFASTGNLIVTTYVVPGLCMLALAFNAVLLIAFRGSFVTGYAKYLIYEMLLGLVPLALLAAGLITWPPLAIAAGTAAAALLAILLLVGRKQLAAEARKLFSLR
;
A
#
# COMPACT_ATOMS: atom_id res chain seq x y z
N MET A 1 -30.43 -6.84 15.41
CA MET A 1 -29.29 -6.90 14.50
C MET A 1 -29.08 -5.51 13.92
N ALA A 2 -28.08 -4.77 14.37
CA ALA A 2 -27.74 -3.49 13.78
C ALA A 2 -27.04 -3.79 12.46
N ASP A 3 -27.73 -3.53 11.38
CA ASP A 3 -27.23 -3.66 10.02
C ASP A 3 -26.10 -2.61 9.84
N ALA A 4 -24.87 -3.01 10.14
CA ALA A 4 -23.71 -2.15 9.93
C ALA A 4 -23.47 -2.07 8.43
N SER A 5 -24.19 -1.18 7.78
CA SER A 5 -24.14 -1.02 6.33
C SER A 5 -22.76 -0.54 5.81
N TRP A 6 -21.85 -0.15 6.67
CA TRP A 6 -20.49 0.31 6.32
C TRP A 6 -19.61 0.55 7.56
N TYR A 7 -18.26 0.56 7.36
CA TYR A 7 -17.27 0.84 8.39
C TYR A 7 -16.42 2.07 8.03
N ARG A 8 -16.08 2.89 9.01
CA ARG A 8 -15.07 3.94 8.83
C ARG A 8 -13.69 3.31 8.79
N LEU A 9 -12.80 3.84 7.95
CA LEU A 9 -11.37 3.51 8.03
C LEU A 9 -10.79 4.08 9.34
N ASP A 10 -9.86 3.34 9.94
CA ASP A 10 -9.01 3.89 10.99
C ASP A 10 -8.06 4.97 10.42
N ASN A 11 -7.33 5.65 11.29
CA ASN A 11 -6.46 6.75 10.89
C ASN A 11 -5.38 6.30 9.88
N VAL A 12 -4.77 5.14 10.11
CA VAL A 12 -3.73 4.56 9.26
C VAL A 12 -4.34 4.03 7.95
N GLY A 13 -5.48 3.37 8.03
CA GLY A 13 -6.23 2.89 6.85
C GLY A 13 -6.60 4.01 5.88
N LYS A 14 -6.94 5.23 6.38
CA LYS A 14 -7.18 6.41 5.54
C LYS A 14 -5.94 6.84 4.76
N PHE A 15 -4.78 6.80 5.42
CA PHE A 15 -3.49 7.08 4.79
C PHE A 15 -3.19 6.10 3.66
N TYR A 16 -3.40 4.81 3.90
CA TYR A 16 -3.20 3.77 2.89
C TYR A 16 -4.27 3.78 1.78
N ALA A 17 -5.51 4.14 2.10
CA ALA A 17 -6.57 4.28 1.10
C ALA A 17 -6.28 5.38 0.09
N ALA A 18 -5.64 6.48 0.51
CA ALA A 18 -5.18 7.53 -0.40
C ALA A 18 -4.13 7.05 -1.41
N GLN A 19 -3.44 5.94 -1.11
CA GLN A 19 -2.42 5.31 -1.95
C GLN A 19 -2.96 4.13 -2.77
N ALA A 20 -4.26 3.84 -2.73
CA ALA A 20 -4.89 2.67 -3.34
C ALA A 20 -4.65 2.50 -4.85
N GLY A 21 -4.16 3.51 -5.54
CA GLY A 21 -3.75 3.46 -6.96
C GLY A 21 -2.25 3.62 -7.18
N SER A 22 -1.45 3.64 -6.12
CA SER A 22 0.01 3.80 -6.18
C SER A 22 0.72 2.46 -6.42
N PRO A 23 1.91 2.46 -7.06
CA PRO A 23 2.77 1.29 -7.14
C PRO A 23 3.27 0.81 -5.77
N ASN A 24 3.22 1.67 -4.78
CA ASN A 24 3.58 1.39 -3.39
C ASN A 24 2.37 0.89 -2.61
N GLN A 25 1.58 0.00 -3.20
CA GLN A 25 0.46 -0.59 -2.47
C GLN A 25 1.00 -1.28 -1.23
N THR A 26 0.52 -0.85 -0.09
CA THR A 26 0.89 -1.36 1.22
C THR A 26 0.15 -2.67 1.49
N ILE A 27 0.59 -3.69 0.79
CA ILE A 27 0.15 -5.07 0.96
C ILE A 27 1.28 -5.81 1.65
N PHE A 28 0.95 -6.64 2.59
CA PHE A 28 1.88 -7.56 3.20
C PHE A 28 1.33 -8.99 3.10
N ARG A 29 2.24 -9.94 3.11
CA ARG A 29 1.96 -11.37 3.05
C ARG A 29 2.38 -12.01 4.36
N LEU A 30 1.52 -12.85 4.91
CA LEU A 30 1.84 -13.88 5.88
C LEU A 30 1.74 -15.22 5.17
N ALA A 31 2.69 -16.10 5.41
CA ALA A 31 2.72 -17.40 4.78
C ALA A 31 2.99 -18.49 5.83
N ALA A 32 2.26 -19.59 5.73
CA ALA A 32 2.49 -20.78 6.53
C ALA A 32 2.89 -21.95 5.63
N THR A 33 3.96 -22.66 6.01
CA THR A 33 4.38 -23.88 5.36
C THR A 33 3.79 -25.05 6.14
N MET A 34 2.94 -25.85 5.47
CA MET A 34 2.27 -27.00 6.04
C MET A 34 3.14 -28.25 5.97
N ALA A 35 2.89 -29.22 6.84
CA ALA A 35 3.55 -30.53 6.80
C ALA A 35 3.27 -31.29 5.49
N ASP A 36 2.03 -31.17 4.98
CA ASP A 36 1.56 -31.83 3.76
C ASP A 36 1.20 -30.82 2.66
N GLU A 37 0.99 -31.33 1.43
CA GLU A 37 0.47 -30.51 0.33
C GLU A 37 -0.93 -29.99 0.64
N VAL A 38 -1.16 -28.72 0.25
CA VAL A 38 -2.41 -28.02 0.53
C VAL A 38 -3.55 -28.58 -0.31
N ASP A 39 -4.64 -28.95 0.37
CA ASP A 39 -5.91 -29.28 -0.25
C ASP A 39 -6.73 -28.01 -0.49
N GLU A 40 -6.97 -27.68 -1.75
CA GLU A 40 -7.70 -26.46 -2.15
C GLU A 40 -9.13 -26.43 -1.59
N GLN A 41 -9.83 -27.58 -1.60
CA GLN A 41 -11.22 -27.62 -1.17
C GLN A 41 -11.35 -27.47 0.34
N ALA A 42 -10.49 -28.12 1.10
CA ALA A 42 -10.40 -27.95 2.55
C ALA A 42 -10.04 -26.50 2.91
N LEU A 43 -9.10 -25.88 2.17
CA LEU A 43 -8.71 -24.50 2.39
C LEU A 43 -9.85 -23.52 2.04
N GLN A 44 -10.67 -23.81 0.99
CA GLN A 44 -11.82 -22.99 0.67
C GLN A 44 -12.89 -23.05 1.77
N ARG A 45 -13.21 -24.26 2.29
CA ARG A 45 -14.18 -24.38 3.41
C ARG A 45 -13.67 -23.70 4.67
N ALA A 46 -12.39 -23.85 4.99
CA ALA A 46 -11.75 -23.15 6.10
C ALA A 46 -11.81 -21.61 5.93
N LEU A 47 -11.59 -21.12 4.70
CA LEU A 47 -11.69 -19.69 4.41
C LEU A 47 -13.11 -19.16 4.61
N ASP A 48 -14.12 -19.89 4.13
CA ASP A 48 -15.53 -19.50 4.29
C ASP A 48 -15.92 -19.42 5.78
N ALA A 49 -15.51 -20.40 6.58
CA ALA A 49 -15.72 -20.40 8.03
C ALA A 49 -14.97 -19.26 8.75
N THR A 50 -13.73 -19.01 8.35
CA THR A 50 -12.90 -17.95 8.95
C THR A 50 -13.45 -16.57 8.65
N VAL A 51 -13.83 -16.29 7.41
CA VAL A 51 -14.39 -15.00 6.99
C VAL A 51 -15.65 -14.63 7.78
N ALA A 52 -16.48 -15.61 8.12
CA ALA A 52 -17.66 -15.39 8.95
C ALA A 52 -17.32 -14.86 10.36
N GLN A 53 -16.15 -15.22 10.90
CA GLN A 53 -15.67 -14.75 12.21
C GLN A 53 -14.90 -13.41 12.14
N PHE A 54 -14.53 -12.95 10.93
CA PHE A 54 -13.74 -11.74 10.69
C PHE A 54 -14.48 -10.77 9.73
N PRO A 55 -15.62 -10.19 10.12
CA PRO A 55 -16.44 -9.37 9.23
C PRO A 55 -15.70 -8.14 8.67
N GLY A 56 -14.68 -7.64 9.39
CA GLY A 56 -13.83 -6.53 8.95
C GLY A 56 -12.86 -6.87 7.80
N PHE A 57 -12.73 -8.15 7.42
CA PHE A 57 -11.87 -8.56 6.30
C PHE A 57 -12.64 -8.64 4.98
N ASN A 58 -13.88 -9.15 5.00
CA ASN A 58 -14.69 -9.25 3.78
C ASN A 58 -15.35 -7.92 3.42
N VAL A 59 -14.53 -6.93 3.14
CA VAL A 59 -14.94 -5.56 2.84
C VAL A 59 -14.28 -5.04 1.57
N SER A 60 -14.99 -4.12 0.91
CA SER A 60 -14.51 -3.39 -0.27
C SER A 60 -14.27 -1.92 0.08
N LEU A 61 -13.23 -1.30 -0.50
CA LEU A 61 -12.98 0.12 -0.35
C LEU A 61 -13.94 0.92 -1.22
N ARG A 62 -14.65 1.85 -0.59
CA ARG A 62 -15.48 2.84 -1.26
C ARG A 62 -14.93 4.23 -1.04
N SER A 63 -15.18 5.10 -1.98
CA SER A 63 -14.74 6.47 -1.90
C SER A 63 -15.95 7.40 -1.83
N GLY A 64 -16.12 8.05 -0.70
CA GLY A 64 -17.09 9.14 -0.53
C GLY A 64 -16.59 10.46 -1.11
N MET A 65 -17.32 11.53 -0.82
CA MET A 65 -16.98 12.89 -1.24
C MET A 65 -15.80 13.47 -0.45
N PHE A 66 -15.76 13.17 0.86
CA PHE A 66 -14.75 13.70 1.79
C PHE A 66 -13.85 12.61 2.39
N TRP A 67 -14.30 11.33 2.42
CA TRP A 67 -13.58 10.23 3.05
C TRP A 67 -13.78 8.93 2.28
N HIS A 68 -12.76 8.07 2.33
CA HIS A 68 -12.93 6.67 2.02
C HIS A 68 -13.66 5.95 3.15
N TYR A 69 -14.39 4.90 2.83
CA TYR A 69 -15.06 4.01 3.79
C TYR A 69 -15.03 2.56 3.30
N LEU A 70 -15.27 1.63 4.20
CA LEU A 70 -15.34 0.21 3.90
C LEU A 70 -16.79 -0.24 3.90
N GLU A 71 -17.17 -1.04 2.92
CA GLU A 71 -18.50 -1.63 2.80
C GLU A 71 -18.37 -3.15 2.72
N PRO A 72 -19.23 -3.94 3.41
CA PRO A 72 -19.22 -5.39 3.27
C PRO A 72 -19.23 -5.79 1.80
N SER A 73 -18.34 -6.71 1.42
CA SER A 73 -18.27 -7.20 0.04
C SER A 73 -19.47 -8.12 -0.24
N GLY A 74 -20.12 -7.94 -1.38
CA GLY A 74 -21.17 -8.85 -1.86
C GLY A 74 -20.60 -10.14 -2.47
N THR A 75 -19.28 -10.33 -2.47
CA THR A 75 -18.61 -11.51 -3.05
C THR A 75 -17.95 -12.35 -1.98
N SER A 76 -18.03 -13.68 -2.13
CA SER A 76 -17.27 -14.62 -1.29
C SER A 76 -15.83 -14.70 -1.80
N PRO A 77 -14.83 -14.52 -0.92
CA PRO A 77 -13.43 -14.68 -1.28
C PRO A 77 -13.15 -16.11 -1.76
N ARG A 78 -12.30 -16.22 -2.79
CA ARG A 78 -11.91 -17.52 -3.36
C ARG A 78 -10.45 -17.79 -3.10
N VAL A 79 -10.16 -19.04 -2.70
CA VAL A 79 -8.80 -19.59 -2.70
C VAL A 79 -8.36 -19.78 -4.16
N THR A 80 -7.12 -19.44 -4.45
CA THR A 80 -6.55 -19.63 -5.79
C THR A 80 -5.14 -20.18 -5.72
N PRO A 81 -4.70 -20.97 -6.71
CA PRO A 81 -3.28 -21.24 -6.86
C PRO A 81 -2.50 -19.93 -6.97
N GLU A 82 -1.28 -19.91 -6.43
CA GLU A 82 -0.42 -18.72 -6.49
C GLU A 82 0.09 -18.52 -7.92
N ASN A 83 -0.56 -17.63 -8.66
CA ASN A 83 -0.25 -17.31 -10.05
C ASN A 83 0.03 -15.81 -10.27
N LEU A 84 -0.04 -15.01 -9.24
CA LEU A 84 0.23 -13.58 -9.25
C LEU A 84 1.55 -13.28 -8.51
N PRO A 85 2.24 -12.18 -8.86
CA PRO A 85 3.41 -11.75 -8.10
C PRO A 85 3.07 -11.50 -6.64
N ILE A 86 4.05 -11.69 -5.76
CA ILE A 86 3.93 -11.47 -4.32
C ILE A 86 3.53 -10.02 -4.05
N CYS A 87 2.57 -9.81 -3.16
CA CYS A 87 2.02 -8.49 -2.83
C CYS A 87 1.54 -7.72 -4.07
N TYR A 88 1.09 -8.44 -5.11
CA TYR A 88 0.49 -7.82 -6.30
C TYR A 88 -0.84 -7.16 -5.95
N GLY A 89 -1.05 -5.97 -6.48
CA GLY A 89 -2.14 -5.08 -6.13
C GLY A 89 -3.49 -5.75 -5.88
N LEU A 90 -4.00 -5.58 -4.68
CA LEU A 90 -5.39 -5.85 -4.35
C LEU A 90 -6.21 -4.67 -4.85
N HIS A 91 -6.99 -4.89 -5.90
CA HIS A 91 -7.74 -3.82 -6.55
C HIS A 91 -8.81 -3.26 -5.61
N ALA A 92 -8.78 -1.95 -5.39
CA ALA A 92 -9.80 -1.24 -4.62
C ALA A 92 -11.04 -0.97 -5.49
N GLY A 93 -11.70 -2.04 -5.99
CA GLY A 93 -12.92 -1.95 -6.79
C GLY A 93 -14.19 -2.20 -5.97
N PRO A 94 -15.37 -1.90 -6.53
CA PRO A 94 -16.65 -2.06 -5.82
C PRO A 94 -16.99 -3.49 -5.43
N GLN A 95 -16.35 -4.48 -6.02
CA GLN A 95 -16.59 -5.90 -5.74
C GLN A 95 -15.29 -6.63 -5.32
N SER A 96 -14.21 -5.90 -5.08
CA SER A 96 -12.93 -6.47 -4.70
C SER A 96 -12.78 -6.51 -3.20
N VAL A 97 -12.36 -7.64 -2.65
CA VAL A 97 -11.92 -7.74 -1.26
C VAL A 97 -10.48 -7.24 -1.13
N LEU A 98 -10.13 -6.75 0.05
CA LEU A 98 -8.83 -6.16 0.33
C LEU A 98 -7.83 -7.16 0.95
N PHE A 99 -8.08 -8.43 0.75
CA PHE A 99 -7.17 -9.52 1.07
C PHE A 99 -7.26 -10.63 0.01
N ARG A 100 -6.30 -11.55 0.01
CA ARG A 100 -6.26 -12.71 -0.88
C ARG A 100 -5.67 -13.89 -0.14
N VAL A 101 -6.27 -15.08 -0.34
CA VAL A 101 -5.72 -16.36 0.09
C VAL A 101 -5.31 -17.15 -1.16
N SER A 102 -4.06 -17.58 -1.19
CA SER A 102 -3.54 -18.42 -2.26
C SER A 102 -2.67 -19.54 -1.70
N TYR A 103 -2.42 -20.55 -2.51
CA TYR A 103 -1.57 -21.66 -2.11
C TYR A 103 -0.59 -22.07 -3.21
N TYR A 104 0.55 -22.60 -2.78
CA TYR A 104 1.51 -23.22 -3.68
C TYR A 104 2.17 -24.42 -2.97
N ARG A 105 1.95 -25.64 -3.49
CA ARG A 105 2.41 -26.88 -2.86
C ARG A 105 1.96 -26.95 -1.39
N ARG A 106 2.90 -26.95 -0.44
CA ARG A 106 2.65 -27.01 1.00
C ARG A 106 2.44 -25.63 1.64
N ARG A 107 2.40 -24.54 0.85
CA ARG A 107 2.37 -23.18 1.38
C ARG A 107 1.00 -22.53 1.23
N ILE A 108 0.46 -22.02 2.33
CA ILE A 108 -0.73 -21.19 2.38
C ILE A 108 -0.27 -19.74 2.55
N ASN A 109 -0.72 -18.85 1.65
CA ASN A 109 -0.37 -17.44 1.66
C ASN A 109 -1.62 -16.60 1.93
N VAL A 110 -1.54 -15.66 2.87
CA VAL A 110 -2.55 -14.64 3.15
C VAL A 110 -1.95 -13.28 2.87
N GLU A 111 -2.44 -12.59 1.86
CA GLU A 111 -2.04 -11.23 1.53
C GLU A 111 -3.12 -10.26 1.96
N VAL A 112 -2.75 -9.23 2.70
CA VAL A 112 -3.68 -8.28 3.30
C VAL A 112 -3.25 -6.86 2.97
N SER A 113 -4.23 -6.01 2.64
CA SER A 113 -4.00 -4.58 2.49
C SER A 113 -4.01 -3.90 3.87
N HIS A 114 -3.03 -3.04 4.12
CA HIS A 114 -3.01 -2.17 5.30
C HIS A 114 -4.22 -1.20 5.40
N MET A 115 -5.08 -1.15 4.38
CA MET A 115 -6.35 -0.42 4.47
C MET A 115 -7.30 -1.03 5.51
N ILE A 116 -7.19 -2.34 5.78
CA ILE A 116 -8.12 -3.08 6.66
C ILE A 116 -7.48 -3.58 7.94
N SER A 117 -6.19 -3.92 7.93
CA SER A 117 -5.53 -4.53 9.09
C SER A 117 -4.02 -4.31 9.07
N ASP A 118 -3.40 -4.41 10.23
CA ASP A 118 -1.95 -4.51 10.40
C ASP A 118 -1.47 -5.97 10.51
N GLY A 119 -0.15 -6.15 10.64
CA GLY A 119 0.45 -7.46 10.74
C GLY A 119 -0.08 -8.30 11.91
N ARG A 120 -0.44 -7.68 13.04
CA ARG A 120 -0.99 -8.39 14.20
C ARG A 120 -2.43 -8.85 13.94
N GLY A 121 -3.29 -7.98 13.41
CA GLY A 121 -4.67 -8.36 13.07
C GLY A 121 -4.75 -9.42 11.99
N ALA A 122 -3.88 -9.33 10.97
CA ALA A 122 -3.79 -10.34 9.92
C ALA A 122 -3.20 -11.67 10.42
N LEU A 123 -2.31 -11.64 11.42
CA LEU A 123 -1.80 -12.84 12.05
C LEU A 123 -2.90 -13.61 12.79
N GLU A 124 -3.81 -12.92 13.47
CA GLU A 124 -4.96 -13.59 14.11
C GLU A 124 -5.91 -14.20 13.06
N PHE A 125 -6.09 -13.54 11.91
CA PHE A 125 -6.81 -14.12 10.77
C PHE A 125 -6.11 -15.38 10.23
N LEU A 126 -4.77 -15.33 10.03
CA LEU A 126 -4.00 -16.50 9.58
C LEU A 126 -4.13 -17.67 10.57
N LYS A 127 -4.00 -17.43 11.87
CA LYS A 127 -4.14 -18.48 12.90
C LYS A 127 -5.51 -19.15 12.84
N ALA A 128 -6.59 -18.36 12.74
CA ALA A 128 -7.94 -18.89 12.62
C ALA A 128 -8.11 -19.70 11.33
N LEU A 129 -7.56 -19.23 10.21
CA LEU A 129 -7.58 -19.93 8.93
C LEU A 129 -6.84 -21.27 9.01
N LEU A 130 -5.66 -21.30 9.64
CA LEU A 130 -4.86 -22.52 9.80
C LEU A 130 -5.57 -23.53 10.71
N GLY A 131 -6.16 -23.09 11.83
CA GLY A 131 -6.95 -23.94 12.71
C GLY A 131 -8.15 -24.55 11.99
N ALA A 132 -8.92 -23.74 11.25
CA ALA A 132 -10.04 -24.22 10.47
C ALA A 132 -9.57 -25.18 9.33
N TYR A 133 -8.45 -24.87 8.66
CA TYR A 133 -7.90 -25.72 7.62
C TYR A 133 -7.46 -27.08 8.14
N VAL A 134 -6.76 -27.12 9.27
CA VAL A 134 -6.32 -28.37 9.90
C VAL A 134 -7.52 -29.20 10.33
N ALA A 135 -8.55 -28.58 10.93
CA ALA A 135 -9.79 -29.27 11.28
C ALA A 135 -10.47 -29.89 10.05
N GLU A 136 -10.63 -29.14 8.98
CA GLU A 136 -11.23 -29.59 7.71
C GLU A 136 -10.41 -30.68 6.99
N ARG A 137 -9.10 -30.52 6.96
CA ARG A 137 -8.19 -31.41 6.22
C ARG A 137 -8.00 -32.75 6.89
N TYR A 138 -7.95 -32.77 8.22
CA TYR A 138 -7.63 -33.95 9.01
C TYR A 138 -8.80 -34.50 9.85
N GLY A 139 -10.00 -33.91 9.69
CA GLY A 139 -11.21 -34.35 10.38
C GLY A 139 -11.16 -34.18 11.90
N LEU A 140 -10.48 -33.10 12.35
CA LEU A 140 -10.39 -32.79 13.77
C LEU A 140 -11.65 -32.04 14.24
N PRO A 141 -12.04 -32.15 15.53
CA PRO A 141 -13.20 -31.40 16.04
C PRO A 141 -12.99 -29.89 15.91
N GLU A 142 -14.08 -29.16 15.62
CA GLU A 142 -14.08 -27.68 15.47
C GLU A 142 -13.54 -26.89 16.69
N ALA A 143 -13.34 -27.55 17.83
CA ALA A 143 -12.74 -26.93 19.02
C ALA A 143 -11.33 -26.35 18.80
N ALA A 144 -10.69 -26.71 17.70
CA ALA A 144 -9.40 -26.13 17.26
C ALA A 144 -9.56 -24.74 16.60
N ALA A 145 -10.78 -24.29 16.27
CA ALA A 145 -10.99 -22.97 15.71
C ALA A 145 -10.70 -21.90 16.79
N CYS A 146 -9.53 -21.27 16.66
CA CYS A 146 -9.11 -20.18 17.54
C CYS A 146 -10.14 -19.04 17.51
N ALA A 147 -11.11 -19.05 18.42
CA ALA A 147 -12.00 -17.92 18.61
C ALA A 147 -11.16 -16.75 19.15
N TYR A 148 -10.84 -15.78 18.31
CA TYR A 148 -10.22 -14.54 18.76
C TYR A 148 -11.12 -13.86 19.80
N ALA A 149 -10.61 -13.69 21.02
CA ALA A 149 -11.33 -13.11 22.14
C ALA A 149 -11.63 -11.63 21.87
N GLY A 150 -12.88 -11.30 21.66
CA GLY A 150 -13.36 -9.92 21.47
C GLY A 150 -14.73 -9.89 20.80
N THR A 151 -15.54 -8.90 21.15
CA THR A 151 -16.83 -8.66 20.49
C THR A 151 -16.61 -8.13 19.06
N GLU A 152 -17.60 -8.28 18.18
CA GLU A 152 -17.53 -7.74 16.81
C GLU A 152 -17.27 -6.22 16.80
N ALA A 153 -17.86 -5.48 17.73
CA ALA A 153 -17.63 -4.05 17.88
C ALA A 153 -16.16 -3.75 18.22
N GLN A 154 -15.55 -4.51 19.12
CA GLN A 154 -14.13 -4.36 19.48
C GLN A 154 -13.20 -4.73 18.32
N LYS A 155 -13.50 -5.81 17.59
CA LYS A 155 -12.71 -6.26 16.44
C LYS A 155 -12.64 -5.21 15.31
N THR A 156 -13.68 -4.38 15.17
CA THR A 156 -13.79 -3.37 14.10
C THR A 156 -13.61 -1.94 14.58
N GLU A 157 -13.21 -1.73 15.84
CA GLU A 157 -13.03 -0.42 16.47
C GLU A 157 -11.84 0.34 15.85
N ASP A 158 -12.02 1.66 15.69
CA ASP A 158 -10.91 2.60 15.44
C ASP A 158 -10.30 3.04 16.78
N SER A 159 -9.37 2.24 17.31
CA SER A 159 -8.74 2.46 18.60
C SER A 159 -7.84 3.69 18.64
N PHE A 160 -7.45 4.26 17.50
CA PHE A 160 -6.78 5.57 17.45
C PHE A 160 -7.72 6.69 17.93
N THR A 161 -8.94 6.68 17.44
CA THR A 161 -9.95 7.70 17.83
C THR A 161 -10.40 7.53 19.26
N THR A 162 -10.56 6.30 19.74
CA THR A 162 -10.97 5.99 21.11
C THR A 162 -9.95 6.47 22.15
N ASN A 163 -8.66 6.35 21.85
CA ASN A 163 -7.56 6.75 22.75
C ASN A 163 -7.07 8.19 22.54
N TYR A 164 -7.85 9.06 21.85
CA TYR A 164 -7.45 10.43 21.58
C TYR A 164 -7.40 11.31 22.83
N ASP A 165 -6.25 11.98 23.03
CA ASP A 165 -6.02 12.96 24.08
C ASP A 165 -5.46 14.27 23.49
N ARG A 166 -6.11 15.39 23.80
CA ARG A 166 -5.80 16.71 23.19
C ARG A 166 -4.51 17.34 23.71
N SER A 167 -3.99 16.89 24.86
CA SER A 167 -2.91 17.54 25.59
C SER A 167 -1.50 17.20 25.08
N ALA A 168 -1.34 16.14 24.28
CA ALA A 168 -0.04 15.64 23.88
C ALA A 168 0.35 16.12 22.46
N ALA A 169 1.28 17.06 22.34
CA ALA A 169 1.87 17.46 21.06
C ALA A 169 3.35 17.82 21.22
N GLY A 170 4.21 17.34 20.35
CA GLY A 170 5.63 17.68 20.29
C GLY A 170 6.20 17.56 18.88
N LYS A 171 7.12 18.44 18.49
CA LYS A 171 7.89 18.33 17.26
C LYS A 171 9.29 17.80 17.58
N ALA A 172 9.72 16.72 16.94
CA ALA A 172 11.09 16.23 17.01
C ALA A 172 11.95 16.88 15.91
N LYS A 173 13.23 17.16 16.23
CA LYS A 173 14.20 17.65 15.27
C LYS A 173 14.59 16.49 14.33
N LYS A 174 14.52 16.70 13.01
CA LYS A 174 14.78 15.66 12.02
C LYS A 174 16.27 15.61 11.64
N PRO A 175 16.93 14.43 11.67
CA PRO A 175 18.32 14.29 11.26
C PRO A 175 18.45 14.36 9.72
N ARG A 176 19.69 14.55 9.23
CA ARG A 176 20.03 14.32 7.82
C ARG A 176 20.19 12.83 7.58
N VAL A 177 19.25 12.24 6.88
CA VAL A 177 19.14 10.78 6.68
C VAL A 177 19.97 10.31 5.49
N PHE A 178 20.58 9.15 5.65
CA PHE A 178 21.20 8.39 4.55
C PHE A 178 20.10 7.65 3.76
N HIS A 179 20.16 7.76 2.45
CA HIS A 179 19.26 7.02 1.56
C HIS A 179 20.05 5.95 0.81
N LEU A 180 19.49 4.76 0.76
CA LEU A 180 20.06 3.67 -0.03
C LEU A 180 20.12 4.08 -1.50
N THR A 181 21.29 3.89 -2.10
CA THR A 181 21.57 4.25 -3.48
C THR A 181 21.61 3.00 -4.36
N GLY A 182 21.19 3.14 -5.61
CA GLY A 182 21.21 2.07 -6.59
C GLY A 182 20.06 2.16 -7.59
N LEU A 183 20.20 1.43 -8.68
CA LEU A 183 19.13 1.30 -9.68
C LEU A 183 17.99 0.46 -9.09
N LYS A 184 16.78 0.95 -9.24
CA LYS A 184 15.56 0.25 -8.85
C LYS A 184 14.91 -0.39 -10.06
N THR A 185 14.30 -1.54 -9.85
CA THR A 185 13.49 -2.20 -10.88
C THR A 185 12.08 -1.62 -10.93
N ASP A 186 11.57 -1.43 -12.14
CA ASP A 186 10.14 -1.18 -12.38
C ASP A 186 9.32 -2.48 -12.40
N ALA A 187 9.99 -3.62 -12.49
CA ALA A 187 9.40 -4.95 -12.38
C ALA A 187 9.03 -5.28 -10.92
N ASP A 188 8.60 -6.52 -10.69
CA ASP A 188 8.28 -6.96 -9.33
C ASP A 188 9.51 -6.93 -8.43
N PRO A 189 9.36 -6.58 -7.14
CA PRO A 189 10.46 -6.61 -6.19
C PRO A 189 11.08 -8.00 -6.07
N LEU A 190 12.32 -8.05 -5.65
CA LEU A 190 12.93 -9.26 -5.14
C LEU A 190 12.41 -9.48 -3.71
N TYR A 191 11.84 -10.65 -3.48
CA TYR A 191 11.38 -11.11 -2.18
C TYR A 191 12.25 -12.28 -1.74
N LEU A 192 12.80 -12.17 -0.54
CA LEU A 192 13.69 -13.14 0.06
C LEU A 192 13.19 -13.49 1.46
N GLU A 193 13.35 -14.75 1.84
CA GLU A 193 13.16 -15.20 3.21
C GLU A 193 14.49 -15.80 3.68
N TYR A 194 15.12 -15.15 4.63
CA TYR A 194 16.36 -15.63 5.25
C TYR A 194 16.02 -16.27 6.59
N HIS A 195 16.25 -17.57 6.69
CA HIS A 195 15.88 -18.41 7.81
C HIS A 195 17.09 -18.70 8.67
N LEU A 196 16.95 -18.49 9.98
CA LEU A 196 17.98 -18.69 10.99
C LEU A 196 17.44 -19.53 12.14
N SER A 197 18.30 -20.18 12.92
CA SER A 197 17.90 -20.77 14.19
C SER A 197 17.51 -19.68 15.18
N ALA A 198 16.27 -19.69 15.65
CA ALA A 198 15.78 -18.73 16.63
C ALA A 198 16.52 -18.83 17.97
N SER A 199 16.88 -20.05 18.38
CA SER A 199 17.66 -20.29 19.60
C SER A 199 19.06 -19.71 19.48
N ALA A 200 19.73 -19.82 18.33
CA ALA A 200 21.06 -19.22 18.11
C ALA A 200 21.00 -17.68 18.15
N VAL A 201 20.02 -17.07 17.44
CA VAL A 201 19.83 -15.61 17.48
C VAL A 201 19.48 -15.13 18.90
N HIS A 202 18.65 -15.89 19.62
CA HIS A 202 18.29 -15.55 21.00
C HIS A 202 19.51 -15.62 21.94
N ALA A 203 20.35 -16.64 21.80
CA ALA A 203 21.59 -16.77 22.59
C ALA A 203 22.52 -15.57 22.32
N ALA A 204 22.78 -15.25 21.05
CA ALA A 204 23.62 -14.10 20.68
C ALA A 204 23.07 -12.77 21.22
N ALA A 205 21.76 -12.55 21.11
CA ALA A 205 21.12 -11.34 21.65
C ALA A 205 21.22 -11.28 23.19
N LYS A 206 21.04 -12.41 23.86
CA LYS A 206 21.18 -12.53 25.32
C LYS A 206 22.61 -12.26 25.78
N ASP A 207 23.59 -12.79 25.10
CA ASP A 207 25.02 -12.57 25.38
C ASP A 207 25.41 -11.09 25.18
N ALA A 208 24.78 -10.44 24.18
CA ALA A 208 24.91 -8.99 23.97
C ALA A 208 24.08 -8.14 24.97
N GLY A 209 23.27 -8.73 25.84
CA GLY A 209 22.43 -8.03 26.82
C GLY A 209 21.27 -7.26 26.22
N VAL A 210 20.77 -7.63 25.03
CA VAL A 210 19.72 -6.91 24.29
C VAL A 210 18.57 -7.84 23.86
N SER A 211 17.47 -7.26 23.43
CA SER A 211 16.38 -8.03 22.81
C SER A 211 16.76 -8.55 21.42
N VAL A 212 16.15 -9.65 20.98
CA VAL A 212 16.31 -10.17 19.62
C VAL A 212 15.99 -9.12 18.56
N THR A 213 14.93 -8.33 18.77
CA THR A 213 14.55 -7.24 17.86
C THR A 213 15.67 -6.19 17.77
N SER A 214 16.25 -5.77 18.89
CA SER A 214 17.35 -4.79 18.90
C SER A 214 18.62 -5.33 18.26
N TYR A 215 18.91 -6.61 18.47
CA TYR A 215 20.05 -7.29 17.87
C TYR A 215 19.93 -7.33 16.34
N LEU A 216 18.77 -7.72 15.81
CA LEU A 216 18.53 -7.78 14.38
C LEU A 216 18.48 -6.39 13.73
N ILE A 217 17.91 -5.38 14.40
CA ILE A 217 17.97 -3.98 13.94
C ILE A 217 19.42 -3.52 13.84
N ALA A 218 20.26 -3.85 14.84
CA ALA A 218 21.68 -3.53 14.80
C ALA A 218 22.41 -4.23 13.66
N ALA A 219 22.10 -5.50 13.38
CA ALA A 219 22.64 -6.22 12.23
C ALA A 219 22.28 -5.52 10.90
N VAL A 220 21.02 -5.06 10.75
CA VAL A 220 20.59 -4.27 9.59
C VAL A 220 21.35 -2.95 9.51
N ILE A 221 21.56 -2.25 10.62
CA ILE A 221 22.36 -0.99 10.67
C ILE A 221 23.80 -1.27 10.25
N CYS A 222 24.43 -2.33 10.75
CA CYS A 222 25.79 -2.72 10.36
C CYS A 222 25.86 -3.08 8.86
N ALA A 223 24.87 -3.80 8.33
CA ALA A 223 24.76 -4.12 6.92
C ALA A 223 24.63 -2.85 6.04
N VAL A 224 23.77 -1.90 6.43
CA VAL A 224 23.65 -0.62 5.73
C VAL A 224 24.96 0.15 5.79
N ARG A 225 25.58 0.25 6.99
CA ARG A 225 26.87 0.91 7.21
C ARG A 225 27.98 0.34 6.32
N ALA A 226 28.03 -0.98 6.14
CA ALA A 226 29.01 -1.65 5.27
C ALA A 226 28.91 -1.21 3.80
N THR A 227 27.73 -0.75 3.37
CA THR A 227 27.53 -0.25 2.00
C THR A 227 27.78 1.26 1.83
N MET A 228 27.99 2.00 2.92
CA MET A 228 28.16 3.45 2.90
C MET A 228 29.59 3.83 2.51
N THR A 229 29.71 4.88 1.68
CA THR A 229 31.02 5.53 1.42
C THR A 229 31.46 6.37 2.62
N ALA A 230 32.74 6.72 2.71
CA ALA A 230 33.25 7.59 3.77
C ALA A 230 32.50 8.95 3.85
N ARG A 231 32.04 9.48 2.72
CA ARG A 231 31.23 10.71 2.67
C ARG A 231 29.83 10.51 3.24
N ASP A 232 29.22 9.34 3.00
CA ASP A 232 27.87 9.05 3.44
C ASP A 232 27.79 8.82 4.96
N ARG A 233 28.86 8.39 5.61
CA ARG A 233 28.94 8.13 7.06
C ARG A 233 28.67 9.36 7.94
N ARG A 234 28.66 10.55 7.35
CA ARG A 234 28.22 11.79 8.01
C ARG A 234 26.70 11.93 8.10
N ARG A 235 25.95 11.05 7.45
CA ARG A 235 24.48 11.01 7.47
C ARG A 235 24.01 9.91 8.40
N ALA A 236 22.90 10.14 9.08
CA ALA A 236 22.34 9.14 9.97
C ALA A 236 21.62 8.02 9.20
N ILE A 237 21.80 6.79 9.61
CA ILE A 237 20.91 5.68 9.30
C ILE A 237 19.69 5.85 10.19
N HIS A 238 18.52 6.04 9.59
CA HIS A 238 17.27 6.28 10.32
C HIS A 238 16.26 5.20 9.94
N LEU A 239 15.81 4.45 10.93
CA LEU A 239 14.90 3.33 10.78
C LEU A 239 13.59 3.64 11.49
N ASP A 240 12.48 3.24 10.91
CA ASP A 240 11.19 3.14 11.58
C ASP A 240 10.91 1.68 11.96
N VAL A 241 10.39 1.52 13.16
CA VAL A 241 10.06 0.22 13.77
C VAL A 241 8.61 0.28 14.23
N PRO A 242 7.69 -0.41 13.55
CA PRO A 242 6.31 -0.51 13.99
C PRO A 242 6.21 -1.25 15.33
N VAL A 243 5.39 -0.70 16.24
CA VAL A 243 5.15 -1.22 17.60
C VAL A 243 3.65 -1.44 17.80
N ASP A 244 3.25 -2.65 18.17
CA ASP A 244 1.85 -2.95 18.50
C ASP A 244 1.40 -2.18 19.74
N LEU A 245 0.30 -1.44 19.61
CA LEU A 245 -0.25 -0.62 20.69
C LEU A 245 -1.34 -1.34 21.50
N ARG A 246 -1.78 -2.51 21.08
CA ARG A 246 -2.93 -3.19 21.70
C ARG A 246 -2.71 -3.50 23.17
N SER A 247 -1.56 -4.07 23.51
CA SER A 247 -1.20 -4.38 24.89
C SER A 247 -1.02 -3.13 25.77
N LEU A 248 -0.58 -2.02 25.17
CA LEU A 248 -0.34 -0.77 25.90
C LEU A 248 -1.62 0.01 26.20
N PHE A 249 -2.64 -0.14 25.34
CA PHE A 249 -3.89 0.62 25.43
C PHE A 249 -5.14 -0.25 25.62
N GLY A 250 -4.97 -1.56 25.87
CA GLY A 250 -6.07 -2.47 26.16
C GLY A 250 -7.08 -2.65 25.01
N SER A 251 -6.60 -2.67 23.75
CA SER A 251 -7.44 -2.83 22.58
C SER A 251 -7.47 -4.27 22.07
N ALA A 252 -8.64 -4.71 21.60
CA ALA A 252 -8.84 -5.98 20.90
C ALA A 252 -9.15 -5.78 19.40
N THR A 253 -8.82 -4.61 18.82
CA THR A 253 -9.09 -4.34 17.40
C THR A 253 -8.25 -5.23 16.49
N LEU A 254 -8.85 -5.68 15.38
CA LEU A 254 -8.14 -6.35 14.29
C LEU A 254 -7.69 -5.38 13.20
N ARG A 255 -8.08 -4.11 13.32
CA ARG A 255 -7.65 -3.03 12.44
C ARG A 255 -6.25 -2.56 12.75
N ASN A 256 -5.76 -1.59 11.98
CA ASN A 256 -4.46 -1.00 12.28
C ASN A 256 -4.48 -0.33 13.65
N PHE A 257 -3.57 -0.77 14.52
CA PHE A 257 -3.34 -0.12 15.80
C PHE A 257 -1.88 -0.28 16.23
N PHE A 258 -0.99 0.41 15.52
CA PHE A 258 0.44 0.42 15.80
C PHE A 258 0.98 1.85 15.87
N GLY A 259 2.06 2.02 16.59
CA GLY A 259 2.87 3.24 16.61
C GLY A 259 4.21 3.01 15.91
N LEU A 260 4.99 4.07 15.75
CA LEU A 260 6.34 3.98 15.19
C LEU A 260 7.37 4.38 16.25
N ALA A 261 8.31 3.51 16.55
CA ALA A 261 9.56 3.86 17.21
C ALA A 261 10.58 4.20 16.11
N PHE A 262 11.45 5.16 16.38
CA PHE A 262 12.48 5.58 15.44
C PHE A 262 13.86 5.33 16.04
N ILE A 263 14.72 4.69 15.24
CA ILE A 263 16.11 4.44 15.60
C ILE A 263 16.99 5.29 14.69
N THR A 264 17.89 6.07 15.29
CA THR A 264 18.81 6.94 14.57
C THR A 264 20.23 6.55 14.94
N TYR A 265 21.02 6.13 13.97
CA TYR A 265 22.42 5.78 14.17
C TYR A 265 23.30 6.56 13.19
N THR A 266 24.24 7.32 13.69
CA THR A 266 25.23 8.02 12.86
C THR A 266 26.55 7.26 12.96
N PRO A 267 27.05 6.68 11.85
CA PRO A 267 28.31 5.95 11.88
C PRO A 267 29.49 6.89 12.19
N GLY A 268 29.87 6.99 13.46
CA GLY A 268 31.05 7.74 13.86
C GLY A 268 32.34 6.97 13.56
N ASP A 269 32.42 5.74 14.07
CA ASP A 269 33.49 4.79 13.79
C ASP A 269 32.99 3.69 12.84
N ALA A 270 33.76 3.46 11.78
CA ALA A 270 33.45 2.42 10.80
C ALA A 270 33.52 1.00 11.37
N ASN A 271 34.25 0.82 12.46
CA ASN A 271 34.59 -0.47 13.04
C ASN A 271 33.84 -0.77 14.33
N ALA A 272 32.82 0.03 14.69
CA ALA A 272 32.00 -0.25 15.88
C ALA A 272 31.40 -1.67 15.78
N PRO A 273 31.65 -2.55 16.77
CA PRO A 273 31.15 -3.92 16.78
C PRO A 273 29.63 -3.96 16.88
N LEU A 274 29.03 -5.07 16.42
CA LEU A 274 27.58 -5.26 16.44
C LEU A 274 26.98 -5.07 17.84
N VAL A 275 27.67 -5.55 18.88
CA VAL A 275 27.20 -5.46 20.27
C VAL A 275 27.03 -4.01 20.74
N GLU A 276 27.95 -3.11 20.39
CA GLU A 276 27.83 -1.68 20.75
C GLU A 276 26.67 -1.01 20.03
N VAL A 277 26.50 -1.32 18.73
CA VAL A 277 25.36 -0.83 17.94
C VAL A 277 24.06 -1.36 18.53
N ALA A 278 24.02 -2.63 18.96
CA ALA A 278 22.85 -3.26 19.54
C ALA A 278 22.45 -2.64 20.89
N ALA A 279 23.42 -2.30 21.72
CA ALA A 279 23.17 -1.61 23.00
C ALA A 279 22.54 -0.23 22.79
N GLU A 280 23.04 0.55 21.79
CA GLU A 280 22.47 1.85 21.45
C GLU A 280 21.06 1.71 20.85
N VAL A 281 20.83 0.73 19.98
CA VAL A 281 19.50 0.41 19.45
C VAL A 281 18.53 0.06 20.56
N GLN A 282 18.96 -0.82 21.51
CA GLN A 282 18.13 -1.22 22.66
C GLN A 282 17.72 0.00 23.49
N ARG A 283 18.65 0.91 23.78
CA ARG A 283 18.37 2.15 24.53
C ARG A 283 17.33 3.02 23.82
N GLN A 284 17.48 3.24 22.50
CA GLN A 284 16.55 4.04 21.71
C GLN A 284 15.20 3.36 21.56
N LEU A 285 15.18 2.05 21.34
CA LEU A 285 13.93 1.28 21.18
C LEU A 285 13.12 1.30 22.48
N THR A 286 13.77 1.10 23.63
CA THR A 286 13.13 1.19 24.95
C THR A 286 12.49 2.56 25.16
N ALA A 287 13.24 3.65 24.94
CA ALA A 287 12.71 5.01 25.06
C ALA A 287 11.62 5.32 24.00
N GLY A 288 11.74 4.74 22.80
CA GLY A 288 10.77 4.88 21.71
C GLY A 288 9.46 4.16 21.96
N CYS A 289 9.50 3.05 22.69
CA CYS A 289 8.34 2.22 23.04
C CYS A 289 7.63 2.69 24.33
N GLU A 290 8.15 3.70 25.04
CA GLU A 290 7.45 4.27 26.19
C GLU A 290 6.03 4.72 25.80
N PRO A 291 4.99 4.35 26.60
CA PRO A 291 3.60 4.69 26.30
C PRO A 291 3.38 6.19 26.06
N ALA A 292 4.04 7.05 26.82
CA ALA A 292 3.97 8.51 26.67
C ALA A 292 4.55 8.99 25.33
N SER A 293 5.63 8.37 24.85
CA SER A 293 6.27 8.68 23.56
C SER A 293 5.41 8.24 22.40
N LEU A 294 4.87 7.03 22.43
CA LEU A 294 3.96 6.48 21.43
C LEU A 294 2.65 7.27 21.40
N LYS A 295 2.07 7.60 22.57
CA LYS A 295 0.86 8.41 22.68
C LYS A 295 1.04 9.78 22.02
N ARG A 296 2.14 10.48 22.29
CA ARG A 296 2.42 11.79 21.67
C ARG A 296 2.47 11.73 20.14
N ARG A 297 3.10 10.70 19.56
CA ARG A 297 3.19 10.52 18.11
C ARG A 297 1.83 10.21 17.50
N MET A 298 1.08 9.31 18.12
CA MET A 298 -0.28 8.97 17.74
C MET A 298 -1.18 10.21 17.74
N MET A 299 -1.11 11.03 18.79
CA MET A 299 -1.91 12.25 18.91
C MET A 299 -1.59 13.27 17.82
N ALA A 300 -0.34 13.39 17.38
CA ALA A 300 0.05 14.30 16.31
C ALA A 300 -0.64 13.94 14.99
N MET A 301 -0.77 12.65 14.68
CA MET A 301 -1.47 12.17 13.47
C MET A 301 -2.97 12.44 13.54
N ILE A 302 -3.61 12.12 14.67
CA ILE A 302 -5.07 12.30 14.86
C ILE A 302 -5.44 13.79 14.89
N LYS A 303 -4.61 14.66 15.46
CA LYS A 303 -4.83 16.11 15.49
C LYS A 303 -4.95 16.70 14.08
N LEU A 304 -4.15 16.19 13.15
CA LEU A 304 -4.24 16.61 11.74
C LEU A 304 -5.61 16.24 11.15
N GLU A 305 -6.10 15.05 11.42
CA GLU A 305 -7.41 14.58 10.94
C GLU A 305 -8.59 15.37 11.53
N LYS A 306 -8.46 15.82 12.79
CA LYS A 306 -9.52 16.60 13.47
C LYS A 306 -9.58 18.08 13.04
N ASN A 307 -8.65 18.55 12.20
CA ASN A 307 -8.68 19.91 11.69
C ASN A 307 -9.92 20.14 10.81
N PRO A 308 -10.79 21.13 11.12
CA PRO A 308 -12.04 21.37 10.38
C PRO A 308 -11.82 21.67 8.90
N LEU A 309 -10.77 22.42 8.56
CA LEU A 309 -10.44 22.77 7.17
C LEU A 309 -10.04 21.52 6.37
N LEU A 310 -9.24 20.63 6.98
CA LEU A 310 -8.88 19.35 6.35
C LEU A 310 -10.09 18.42 6.24
N ARG A 311 -11.02 18.47 7.19
CA ARG A 311 -12.26 17.66 7.12
C ARG A 311 -13.16 18.10 5.98
N ALA A 312 -13.28 19.40 5.75
CA ALA A 312 -14.11 19.98 4.69
C ALA A 312 -13.48 19.90 3.28
N ALA A 313 -12.17 19.63 3.17
CA ALA A 313 -11.52 19.52 1.87
C ALA A 313 -12.06 18.31 1.08
N PRO A 314 -12.24 18.42 -0.25
CA PRO A 314 -12.62 17.31 -1.12
C PRO A 314 -11.61 16.16 -1.05
N LEU A 315 -12.08 14.92 -1.21
CA LEU A 315 -11.26 13.71 -1.09
C LEU A 315 -10.04 13.73 -2.05
N ILE A 316 -10.22 14.20 -3.28
CA ILE A 316 -9.14 14.30 -4.28
C ILE A 316 -7.98 15.17 -3.77
N VAL A 317 -8.30 16.30 -3.10
CA VAL A 317 -7.30 17.21 -2.52
C VAL A 317 -6.58 16.54 -1.35
N LYS A 318 -7.33 15.81 -0.51
CA LYS A 318 -6.75 15.04 0.61
C LYS A 318 -5.82 13.94 0.12
N ASP A 319 -6.25 13.15 -0.86
CA ASP A 319 -5.44 12.07 -1.44
C ASP A 319 -4.14 12.62 -2.04
N ALA A 320 -4.21 13.74 -2.76
CA ALA A 320 -3.02 14.40 -3.29
C ALA A 320 -2.08 14.91 -2.17
N ALA A 321 -2.64 15.53 -1.13
CA ALA A 321 -1.87 16.01 0.02
C ALA A 321 -1.22 14.85 0.79
N LEU A 322 -1.93 13.74 0.99
CA LEU A 322 -1.42 12.55 1.65
C LEU A 322 -0.34 11.86 0.80
N ALA A 323 -0.48 11.81 -0.52
CA ALA A 323 0.55 11.28 -1.41
C ALA A 323 1.86 12.11 -1.35
N VAL A 324 1.75 13.44 -1.27
CA VAL A 324 2.91 14.33 -1.07
C VAL A 324 3.52 14.13 0.32
N ALA A 325 2.70 13.96 1.34
CA ALA A 325 3.17 13.69 2.70
C ALA A 325 3.90 12.35 2.80
N ASP A 326 3.39 11.30 2.14
CA ASP A 326 4.03 9.99 2.03
C ASP A 326 5.39 10.07 1.32
N ALA A 327 5.43 10.72 0.16
CA ALA A 327 6.68 10.91 -0.58
C ALA A 327 7.75 11.69 0.22
N ARG A 328 7.32 12.58 1.14
CA ARG A 328 8.23 13.27 2.07
C ARG A 328 8.64 12.35 3.21
N ALA A 329 7.70 11.62 3.82
CA ALA A 329 7.99 10.68 4.90
C ALA A 329 8.96 9.58 4.45
N ALA A 330 8.80 9.05 3.25
CA ALA A 330 9.72 8.08 2.64
C ALA A 330 11.16 8.62 2.48
N ARG A 331 11.34 9.93 2.40
CA ARG A 331 12.66 10.58 2.39
C ARG A 331 13.25 10.80 3.78
N GLU A 332 12.51 10.50 4.83
CA GLU A 332 12.97 10.69 6.21
C GLU A 332 13.46 9.38 6.83
N VAL A 333 13.35 8.26 6.10
CA VAL A 333 13.70 6.92 6.57
C VAL A 333 14.68 6.26 5.60
N THR A 334 15.67 5.55 6.13
CA THR A 334 16.60 4.73 5.35
C THR A 334 15.95 3.40 4.95
N THR A 335 15.32 2.72 5.91
CA THR A 335 14.59 1.46 5.74
C THR A 335 13.68 1.21 6.94
N THR A 336 12.72 0.29 6.78
CA THR A 336 11.80 -0.17 7.83
C THR A 336 12.22 -1.55 8.31
N VAL A 337 12.20 -1.76 9.62
CA VAL A 337 12.36 -3.07 10.24
C VAL A 337 11.14 -3.36 11.09
N SER A 338 10.31 -4.29 10.65
CA SER A 338 9.11 -4.73 11.36
C SER A 338 9.37 -6.06 12.08
N SER A 339 8.73 -6.29 13.23
CA SER A 339 8.80 -7.55 13.95
C SER A 339 7.40 -7.99 14.36
N LEU A 340 7.00 -9.16 13.89
CA LEU A 340 5.78 -9.84 14.33
C LEU A 340 5.99 -10.60 15.66
N GLY A 341 7.25 -10.72 16.07
CA GLY A 341 7.63 -11.48 17.26
C GLY A 341 7.48 -12.98 17.09
N ARG A 342 7.33 -13.69 18.21
CA ARG A 342 7.12 -15.14 18.23
C ARG A 342 5.64 -15.46 17.98
N VAL A 343 5.39 -16.26 16.97
CA VAL A 343 4.06 -16.78 16.65
C VAL A 343 3.86 -18.08 17.41
N ALA A 344 2.74 -18.18 18.12
CA ALA A 344 2.27 -19.41 18.73
C ALA A 344 0.97 -19.84 18.08
N LEU A 345 0.86 -21.11 17.75
CA LEU A 345 -0.37 -21.78 17.32
C LEU A 345 -0.86 -22.66 18.48
N ASP A 346 -2.13 -23.01 18.44
CA ASP A 346 -2.71 -23.96 19.39
C ASP A 346 -2.11 -25.38 19.20
N GLU A 347 -2.24 -26.22 20.23
CA GLU A 347 -1.67 -27.56 20.26
C GLU A 347 -2.21 -28.48 19.16
N CYS A 348 -3.43 -28.24 18.67
CA CYS A 348 -4.04 -29.03 17.61
C CYS A 348 -3.53 -28.63 16.23
N THR A 349 -3.23 -27.33 16.02
CA THR A 349 -2.77 -26.80 14.72
C THR A 349 -1.25 -26.92 14.56
N ALA A 350 -0.50 -26.69 15.63
CA ALA A 350 0.97 -26.61 15.59
C ALA A 350 1.67 -27.83 14.95
N PRO A 351 1.25 -29.08 15.14
CA PRO A 351 1.91 -30.27 14.55
C PRO A 351 1.87 -30.28 13.02
N TYR A 352 0.94 -29.57 12.40
CA TYR A 352 0.74 -29.55 10.95
C TYR A 352 1.37 -28.34 10.26
N VAL A 353 2.06 -27.47 11.01
CA VAL A 353 2.71 -26.25 10.47
C VAL A 353 4.22 -26.35 10.74
N GLU A 354 5.02 -26.31 9.68
CA GLU A 354 6.48 -26.38 9.75
C GLU A 354 7.15 -25.01 9.87
N GLY A 355 6.54 -23.95 9.35
CA GLY A 355 7.13 -22.61 9.37
C GLY A 355 6.11 -21.50 9.10
N ILE A 356 6.40 -20.31 9.61
CA ILE A 356 5.63 -19.10 9.33
C ILE A 356 6.60 -17.98 8.94
N SER A 357 6.32 -17.30 7.84
CA SER A 357 7.12 -16.19 7.33
C SER A 357 6.24 -15.01 6.95
N ALA A 358 6.87 -13.86 6.74
CA ALA A 358 6.18 -12.64 6.36
C ALA A 358 6.98 -11.84 5.34
N LEU A 359 6.28 -11.17 4.42
CA LEU A 359 6.83 -10.27 3.40
C LEU A 359 5.96 -9.04 3.29
N THR A 360 6.51 -7.91 2.83
CA THR A 360 5.75 -6.68 2.62
C THR A 360 6.07 -6.06 1.27
N SER A 361 5.11 -5.39 0.65
CA SER A 361 5.38 -4.56 -0.51
C SER A 361 6.37 -3.45 -0.16
N THR A 362 7.20 -3.02 -1.11
CA THR A 362 8.21 -1.99 -0.88
C THR A 362 8.42 -1.09 -2.08
N SER A 363 8.77 0.16 -1.83
CA SER A 363 9.32 1.10 -2.80
C SER A 363 10.86 1.18 -2.76
N GLY A 364 11.48 0.51 -1.80
CA GLY A 364 12.91 0.51 -1.53
C GLY A 364 13.41 -0.83 -1.03
N LEU A 365 13.76 -0.89 0.23
CA LEU A 365 14.20 -2.08 0.96
C LEU A 365 13.49 -2.10 2.32
N ASN A 366 12.84 -3.21 2.67
CA ASN A 366 12.19 -3.40 3.97
C ASN A 366 12.51 -4.78 4.52
N PHE A 367 12.47 -4.88 5.85
CA PHE A 367 12.68 -6.11 6.60
C PHE A 367 11.49 -6.39 7.50
N ILE A 368 11.08 -7.66 7.58
CA ILE A 368 10.05 -8.11 8.52
C ILE A 368 10.51 -9.41 9.17
N VAL A 369 10.51 -9.44 10.50
CA VAL A 369 10.97 -10.59 11.28
C VAL A 369 9.77 -11.33 11.85
N CYS A 370 9.79 -12.65 11.73
CA CYS A 370 8.80 -13.55 12.30
C CYS A 370 9.51 -14.78 12.87
N THR A 371 9.06 -15.28 14.02
CA THR A 371 9.62 -16.50 14.62
C THR A 371 8.52 -17.51 14.87
N TYR A 372 8.70 -18.74 14.39
CA TYR A 372 7.83 -19.87 14.68
C TYR A 372 8.67 -21.11 15.05
N GLY A 373 8.41 -21.70 16.20
CA GLY A 373 9.27 -22.78 16.71
C GLY A 373 10.72 -22.33 16.91
N ASP A 374 11.66 -23.03 16.28
CA ASP A 374 13.08 -22.63 16.20
C ASP A 374 13.44 -21.96 14.84
N ASP A 375 12.48 -21.68 14.00
CA ASP A 375 12.69 -20.96 12.74
C ASP A 375 12.45 -19.44 12.93
N LEU A 376 13.50 -18.65 12.77
CA LEU A 376 13.44 -17.20 12.69
C LEU A 376 13.59 -16.80 11.23
N SER A 377 12.50 -16.30 10.64
CA SER A 377 12.45 -15.82 9.26
C SER A 377 12.62 -14.31 9.21
N ILE A 378 13.57 -13.83 8.41
CA ILE A 378 13.73 -12.44 8.03
C ILE A 378 13.24 -12.29 6.59
N GLY A 379 12.02 -11.80 6.42
CA GLY A 379 11.48 -11.46 5.11
C GLY A 379 12.08 -10.15 4.61
N ILE A 380 12.68 -10.17 3.44
CA ILE A 380 13.38 -9.05 2.83
C ILE A 380 12.70 -8.72 1.51
N SER A 381 12.24 -7.49 1.36
CA SER A 381 11.61 -6.99 0.15
C SER A 381 12.46 -5.88 -0.44
N SER A 382 12.93 -6.03 -1.68
CA SER A 382 13.87 -5.09 -2.31
C SER A 382 13.49 -4.76 -3.75
N ARG A 383 13.43 -3.46 -4.06
CA ARG A 383 13.36 -2.98 -5.44
C ARG A 383 14.73 -2.71 -6.06
N PHE A 384 15.78 -2.72 -5.26
CA PHE A 384 17.14 -2.50 -5.79
C PHE A 384 17.61 -3.70 -6.62
N LEU A 385 18.19 -3.42 -7.79
CA LEU A 385 18.80 -4.46 -8.64
C LEU A 385 20.06 -5.06 -7.97
N GLY A 386 20.83 -4.22 -7.28
CA GLY A 386 21.98 -4.67 -6.50
C GLY A 386 21.58 -5.01 -5.07
N GLN A 387 21.91 -6.21 -4.61
CA GLN A 387 21.54 -6.72 -3.28
C GLN A 387 22.67 -6.51 -2.23
N LYS A 388 23.33 -5.33 -2.26
CA LYS A 388 24.49 -5.05 -1.41
C LYS A 388 24.16 -5.13 0.09
N VAL A 389 23.06 -4.51 0.52
CA VAL A 389 22.67 -4.51 1.94
C VAL A 389 22.24 -5.89 2.40
N THR A 390 21.49 -6.62 1.57
CA THR A 390 21.03 -7.98 1.90
C THR A 390 22.22 -8.93 2.05
N ARG A 391 23.21 -8.83 1.15
CA ARG A 391 24.45 -9.61 1.24
C ARG A 391 25.25 -9.25 2.48
N ALA A 392 25.41 -7.96 2.75
CA ALA A 392 26.11 -7.49 3.95
C ALA A 392 25.40 -7.94 5.24
N LEU A 393 24.04 -8.04 5.24
CA LEU A 393 23.32 -8.58 6.38
C LEU A 393 23.65 -10.05 6.63
N ALA A 394 23.69 -10.87 5.56
CA ALA A 394 24.09 -12.26 5.69
C ALA A 394 25.53 -12.40 6.19
N GLU A 395 26.46 -11.57 5.64
CA GLU A 395 27.86 -11.55 6.10
C GLU A 395 27.99 -11.16 7.58
N VAL A 396 27.27 -10.12 8.03
CA VAL A 396 27.26 -9.70 9.45
C VAL A 396 26.75 -10.82 10.37
N LEU A 397 25.70 -11.54 9.96
CA LEU A 397 25.14 -12.62 10.76
C LEU A 397 26.02 -13.89 10.74
N GLU A 398 26.67 -14.17 9.61
CA GLU A 398 27.65 -15.27 9.48
C GLU A 398 28.92 -15.02 10.29
N ASP A 399 29.41 -13.78 10.35
CA ASP A 399 30.57 -13.37 11.17
C ASP A 399 30.28 -13.57 12.67
N GLU A 400 29.02 -13.46 13.10
CA GLU A 400 28.54 -13.78 14.45
C GLU A 400 28.19 -15.27 14.64
N GLY A 401 28.56 -16.14 13.70
CA GLY A 401 28.35 -17.58 13.78
C GLY A 401 26.94 -18.05 13.41
N MET A 402 26.06 -17.17 12.97
CA MET A 402 24.68 -17.51 12.59
C MET A 402 24.60 -17.81 11.09
N ARG A 403 24.45 -19.09 10.77
CA ARG A 403 24.26 -19.57 9.39
C ARG A 403 22.82 -19.96 9.17
N GLY A 404 22.28 -19.52 8.02
CA GLY A 404 20.91 -19.81 7.62
C GLY A 404 20.81 -20.25 6.16
N TYR A 405 19.58 -20.43 5.72
CA TYR A 405 19.26 -20.68 4.32
C TYR A 405 18.36 -19.58 3.76
N LEU A 406 18.36 -19.43 2.44
CA LEU A 406 17.65 -18.36 1.75
C LEU A 406 16.67 -18.95 0.75
N ASN A 407 15.41 -18.49 0.82
CA ASN A 407 14.40 -18.68 -0.21
C ASN A 407 14.23 -17.39 -1.00
N ALA A 408 14.12 -17.46 -2.32
CA ALA A 408 13.93 -16.32 -3.19
C ALA A 408 12.84 -16.57 -4.22
N ASN A 409 12.06 -15.52 -4.58
CA ASN A 409 11.02 -15.61 -5.61
C ASN A 409 11.54 -15.61 -7.04
N ARG A 410 12.84 -15.44 -7.23
CA ARG A 410 13.56 -15.52 -8.50
C ARG A 410 15.04 -15.80 -8.23
N ASP A 411 15.81 -16.14 -9.27
CA ASP A 411 17.24 -16.37 -9.13
C ASP A 411 17.90 -15.19 -8.42
N ALA A 412 18.33 -15.45 -7.19
CA ALA A 412 19.06 -14.48 -6.39
C ALA A 412 20.56 -14.66 -6.66
N PRO A 413 21.34 -13.59 -6.76
CA PRO A 413 22.80 -13.71 -6.82
C PRO A 413 23.28 -14.47 -5.57
N ALA A 414 24.32 -15.30 -5.73
CA ALA A 414 24.88 -16.08 -4.61
C ALA A 414 25.20 -15.14 -3.43
N PHE A 415 24.56 -15.40 -2.29
CA PHE A 415 24.71 -14.61 -1.07
C PHE A 415 25.87 -15.09 -0.21
N HIS A 416 26.34 -16.33 -0.41
CA HIS A 416 27.43 -16.91 0.35
C HIS A 416 28.76 -16.64 -0.30
N ARG A 417 29.79 -16.32 0.50
CA ARG A 417 31.19 -16.39 0.04
C ARG A 417 31.45 -17.83 -0.41
N PRO A 418 32.09 -18.05 -1.56
CA PRO A 418 32.51 -19.40 -1.94
C PRO A 418 33.51 -19.88 -0.89
N GLY A 419 33.04 -20.66 0.07
CA GLY A 419 33.85 -21.30 1.09
C GLY A 419 34.03 -22.78 0.75
N PRO A 420 35.01 -23.48 1.34
CA PRO A 420 35.28 -24.90 1.05
C PRO A 420 34.11 -25.85 1.35
N LEU A 421 33.07 -25.41 2.04
CA LEU A 421 31.85 -26.18 2.34
C LEU A 421 30.80 -26.17 1.21
N ALA A 422 30.95 -25.36 0.15
CA ALA A 422 30.04 -25.35 -0.99
C ALA A 422 30.20 -26.57 -1.91
N ALA A 423 31.34 -27.29 -1.82
CA ALA A 423 31.64 -28.45 -2.66
C ALA A 423 30.93 -29.73 -2.22
N ASP A 424 30.51 -29.85 -0.95
CA ASP A 424 29.95 -31.10 -0.41
C ASP A 424 28.40 -31.19 -0.44
N ARG A 425 27.70 -30.14 -0.85
CA ARG A 425 26.26 -30.19 -1.00
C ARG A 425 25.83 -30.50 -2.43
N LYS A 426 25.96 -31.75 -2.85
CA LYS A 426 25.00 -32.41 -3.76
C LYS A 426 23.68 -32.72 -3.04
N ALA A 427 23.19 -31.80 -2.25
CA ALA A 427 21.82 -31.90 -1.76
C ALA A 427 20.91 -31.65 -2.99
N ALA A 428 19.94 -32.55 -3.19
CA ALA A 428 18.90 -32.34 -4.18
C ALA A 428 18.34 -30.92 -3.98
N PRO A 429 18.09 -30.15 -5.07
CA PRO A 429 17.60 -28.79 -4.96
C PRO A 429 16.30 -28.81 -4.13
N VAL A 430 16.31 -28.16 -2.97
CA VAL A 430 15.11 -28.00 -2.16
C VAL A 430 14.08 -27.30 -3.05
N PRO A 431 12.88 -27.88 -3.25
CA PRO A 431 11.88 -27.28 -4.11
C PRO A 431 11.58 -25.86 -3.64
N SER A 432 11.62 -24.89 -4.55
CA SER A 432 11.32 -23.49 -4.22
C SER A 432 9.96 -23.39 -3.53
N VAL A 433 9.89 -22.63 -2.45
CA VAL A 433 8.63 -22.27 -1.78
C VAL A 433 7.82 -21.23 -2.55
N PHE A 434 8.40 -20.67 -3.59
CA PHE A 434 7.76 -19.72 -4.49
C PHE A 434 7.49 -20.38 -5.85
N PRO A 435 6.33 -20.09 -6.50
CA PRO A 435 6.06 -20.57 -7.83
C PRO A 435 7.05 -19.96 -8.85
N PRO A 436 7.33 -20.65 -9.96
CA PRO A 436 8.07 -20.07 -11.06
C PRO A 436 7.34 -18.84 -11.58
N ASN A 437 8.06 -17.74 -11.77
CA ASN A 437 7.47 -16.46 -12.17
C ASN A 437 6.98 -16.52 -13.63
N SER A 438 5.68 -16.84 -13.81
CA SER A 438 5.02 -16.96 -15.12
C SER A 438 4.30 -15.66 -15.54
N PHE A 439 4.29 -14.65 -14.67
CA PHE A 439 3.54 -13.41 -14.92
C PHE A 439 4.34 -12.45 -15.80
N GLU A 440 4.17 -12.57 -17.13
CA GLU A 440 4.64 -11.54 -18.06
C GLU A 440 3.76 -10.29 -17.97
N ARG A 441 4.31 -9.17 -17.53
CA ARG A 441 3.65 -7.87 -17.58
C ARG A 441 3.39 -7.46 -19.03
N LYS A 442 2.19 -7.73 -19.56
CA LYS A 442 1.72 -7.19 -20.86
C LYS A 442 1.84 -5.66 -20.96
N SER A 443 1.96 -4.97 -19.83
CA SER A 443 2.04 -3.50 -19.74
C SER A 443 3.32 -2.91 -20.38
N THR A 444 4.43 -3.65 -20.50
CA THR A 444 5.70 -3.11 -21.02
C THR A 444 5.58 -2.79 -22.51
N ARG A 445 5.01 -3.68 -23.32
CA ARG A 445 4.81 -3.46 -24.76
C ARG A 445 3.89 -2.26 -25.01
N VAL A 446 2.77 -2.18 -24.30
CA VAL A 446 1.82 -1.06 -24.43
C VAL A 446 2.49 0.27 -24.04
N ARG A 447 3.28 0.30 -22.96
CA ARG A 447 4.02 1.49 -22.56
C ARG A 447 5.05 1.93 -23.60
N THR A 448 5.77 0.99 -24.19
CA THR A 448 6.75 1.29 -25.25
C THR A 448 6.07 1.87 -26.48
N VAL A 449 4.97 1.27 -26.94
CA VAL A 449 4.19 1.78 -28.08
C VAL A 449 3.67 3.18 -27.81
N LEU A 450 3.09 3.43 -26.64
CA LEU A 450 2.60 4.77 -26.25
C LEU A 450 3.73 5.79 -26.14
N ALA A 451 4.90 5.41 -25.61
CA ALA A 451 6.06 6.30 -25.56
C ALA A 451 6.54 6.71 -26.95
N VAL A 452 6.63 5.73 -27.88
CA VAL A 452 7.01 5.99 -29.26
C VAL A 452 5.99 6.91 -29.96
N LEU A 453 4.69 6.64 -29.81
CA LEU A 453 3.64 7.51 -30.35
C LEU A 453 3.71 8.92 -29.77
N THR A 454 3.97 9.07 -28.49
CA THR A 454 4.14 10.37 -27.83
C THR A 454 5.33 11.14 -28.41
N LEU A 455 6.46 10.47 -28.58
CA LEU A 455 7.65 11.08 -29.20
C LEU A 455 7.39 11.53 -30.64
N ILE A 456 6.67 10.71 -31.42
CA ILE A 456 6.26 11.06 -32.79
C ILE A 456 5.35 12.31 -32.76
N CYS A 457 4.35 12.37 -31.87
CA CYS A 457 3.49 13.54 -31.72
C CYS A 457 4.28 14.81 -31.36
N ILE A 458 5.22 14.71 -30.40
CA ILE A 458 6.06 15.85 -30.01
C ILE A 458 6.93 16.31 -31.19
N ALA A 459 7.54 15.37 -31.93
CA ALA A 459 8.36 15.70 -33.11
C ALA A 459 7.54 16.38 -34.20
N LEU A 460 6.31 15.90 -34.47
CA LEU A 460 5.41 16.54 -35.46
C LEU A 460 4.98 17.94 -35.02
N ILE A 461 4.65 18.15 -33.75
CA ILE A 461 4.29 19.47 -33.22
C ILE A 461 5.48 20.43 -33.34
N ALA A 462 6.67 19.97 -32.98
CA ALA A 462 7.89 20.79 -33.07
C ALA A 462 8.24 21.14 -34.53
N LEU A 463 8.12 20.18 -35.44
CA LEU A 463 8.39 20.39 -36.88
C LEU A 463 7.38 21.38 -37.49
N LEU A 464 6.07 21.13 -37.31
CA LEU A 464 5.01 21.97 -37.86
C LEU A 464 5.02 23.38 -37.25
N GLY A 465 5.25 23.49 -35.94
CA GLY A 465 5.33 24.78 -35.25
C GLY A 465 6.59 25.55 -35.65
N GLY A 466 7.72 24.87 -35.85
CA GLY A 466 8.97 25.49 -36.31
C GLY A 466 8.86 25.99 -37.76
N THR A 467 8.30 25.20 -38.67
CA THR A 467 8.08 25.60 -40.07
C THR A 467 7.07 26.75 -40.24
N ALA A 468 6.09 26.82 -39.32
CA ALA A 468 5.10 27.90 -39.29
C ALA A 468 5.58 29.20 -38.62
N GLY A 469 6.84 29.29 -38.19
CA GLY A 469 7.39 30.46 -37.52
C GLY A 469 6.82 30.73 -36.13
N GLY A 470 6.29 29.69 -35.47
CA GLY A 470 5.72 29.78 -34.12
C GLY A 470 6.71 30.19 -33.07
N SER A 471 6.30 30.98 -32.08
CA SER A 471 7.13 31.33 -30.94
C SER A 471 7.51 30.06 -30.12
N ALA A 472 8.63 30.11 -29.42
CA ALA A 472 9.09 29.01 -28.58
C ALA A 472 8.01 28.53 -27.55
N LEU A 473 7.17 29.45 -27.07
CA LEU A 473 6.08 29.18 -26.15
C LEU A 473 4.90 28.49 -26.87
N ALA A 474 4.57 28.92 -28.11
CA ALA A 474 3.49 28.35 -28.91
C ALA A 474 3.77 26.92 -29.34
N VAL A 475 5.04 26.54 -29.50
CA VAL A 475 5.46 25.15 -29.80
C VAL A 475 5.72 24.36 -28.53
N GLY A 476 6.35 24.97 -27.54
CA GLY A 476 6.75 24.30 -26.30
C GLY A 476 5.56 23.89 -25.41
N ALA A 477 4.52 24.72 -25.33
CA ALA A 477 3.36 24.41 -24.48
C ALA A 477 2.58 23.16 -24.93
N PRO A 478 2.24 22.97 -26.23
CA PRO A 478 1.64 21.71 -26.71
C PRO A 478 2.57 20.51 -26.54
N CYS A 479 3.87 20.64 -26.78
CA CYS A 479 4.82 19.55 -26.54
C CYS A 479 4.84 19.13 -25.07
N ALA A 480 4.87 20.09 -24.14
CA ALA A 480 4.80 19.84 -22.70
C ALA A 480 3.46 19.16 -22.32
N ALA A 481 2.35 19.61 -22.90
CA ALA A 481 1.03 19.00 -22.67
C ALA A 481 0.98 17.53 -23.12
N VAL A 482 1.54 17.20 -24.28
CA VAL A 482 1.63 15.83 -24.80
C VAL A 482 2.54 14.98 -23.92
N ALA A 483 3.66 15.50 -23.43
CA ALA A 483 4.56 14.80 -22.50
C ALA A 483 3.90 14.55 -21.15
N LEU A 484 3.19 15.53 -20.59
CA LEU A 484 2.42 15.39 -19.34
C LEU A 484 1.29 14.37 -19.50
N ASN A 485 0.59 14.39 -20.64
CA ASN A 485 -0.42 13.41 -20.98
C ASN A 485 0.16 11.98 -21.02
N TRP A 486 1.32 11.80 -21.64
CA TRP A 486 1.99 10.50 -21.64
C TRP A 486 2.37 10.04 -20.24
N LEU A 487 2.94 10.91 -19.40
CA LEU A 487 3.26 10.58 -18.01
C LEU A 487 2.01 10.15 -17.24
N PHE A 488 0.89 10.83 -17.46
CA PHE A 488 -0.38 10.51 -16.86
C PHE A 488 -0.92 9.16 -17.33
N VAL A 489 -0.98 8.91 -18.65
CA VAL A 489 -1.46 7.65 -19.24
C VAL A 489 -0.56 6.48 -18.85
N ARG A 490 0.77 6.67 -18.85
CA ARG A 490 1.72 5.68 -18.35
C ARG A 490 1.42 5.30 -16.90
N ASN A 491 1.22 6.30 -16.04
CA ASN A 491 0.93 6.09 -14.62
C ASN A 491 -0.41 5.38 -14.43
N MET A 492 -1.39 5.71 -15.25
CA MET A 492 -2.69 5.07 -15.31
C MET A 492 -2.64 3.57 -15.65
N ILE A 493 -1.95 3.21 -16.73
CA ILE A 493 -1.83 1.81 -17.20
C ILE A 493 -1.12 0.94 -16.17
N VAL A 494 -0.16 1.53 -15.44
CA VAL A 494 0.63 0.81 -14.43
C VAL A 494 -0.15 0.62 -13.13
N HIS A 495 -1.04 1.55 -12.76
CA HIS A 495 -1.55 1.66 -11.39
C HIS A 495 -3.07 1.71 -11.26
N ALA A 496 -3.82 1.72 -12.37
CA ALA A 496 -5.27 1.89 -12.28
C ALA A 496 -6.01 0.55 -12.23
N PRO A 497 -6.72 0.29 -11.14
CA PRO A 497 -7.53 -0.91 -11.00
C PRO A 497 -8.89 -0.81 -11.71
N ASP A 498 -9.31 0.40 -12.13
CA ASP A 498 -10.68 0.67 -12.55
C ASP A 498 -10.70 1.63 -13.74
N PHE A 499 -11.13 1.11 -14.91
CA PHE A 499 -11.16 1.85 -16.17
C PHE A 499 -11.96 3.17 -16.07
N ILE A 500 -13.09 3.16 -15.37
CA ILE A 500 -13.97 4.34 -15.26
C ILE A 500 -13.26 5.46 -14.50
N ARG A 501 -12.65 5.16 -13.35
CA ARG A 501 -11.86 6.15 -12.57
C ARG A 501 -10.70 6.73 -13.35
N VAL A 502 -10.13 5.91 -14.22
CA VAL A 502 -9.03 6.27 -15.10
C VAL A 502 -9.49 7.32 -16.10
N VAL A 503 -10.59 7.07 -16.78
CA VAL A 503 -11.15 7.99 -17.79
C VAL A 503 -11.55 9.32 -17.15
N GLU A 504 -12.19 9.29 -15.99
CA GLU A 504 -12.60 10.50 -15.28
C GLU A 504 -11.41 11.35 -14.81
N ARG A 505 -10.38 10.73 -14.25
CA ARG A 505 -9.13 11.44 -13.91
C ARG A 505 -8.47 12.04 -15.15
N TYR A 506 -8.59 11.38 -16.29
CA TYR A 506 -8.06 11.86 -17.55
C TYR A 506 -8.76 13.15 -18.01
N PHE A 507 -10.10 13.22 -17.92
CA PHE A 507 -10.84 14.46 -18.21
C PHE A 507 -10.40 15.62 -17.32
N LEU A 508 -10.20 15.38 -16.02
CA LEU A 508 -9.69 16.40 -15.09
C LEU A 508 -8.31 16.93 -15.50
N VAL A 509 -7.42 16.04 -15.94
CA VAL A 509 -6.08 16.43 -16.42
C VAL A 509 -6.18 17.25 -17.71
N LEU A 510 -7.03 16.82 -18.66
CA LEU A 510 -7.24 17.57 -19.90
C LEU A 510 -7.79 18.98 -19.62
N LEU A 511 -8.74 19.13 -18.70
CA LEU A 511 -9.26 20.43 -18.28
C LEU A 511 -8.19 21.28 -17.61
N ALA A 512 -7.34 20.70 -16.75
CA ALA A 512 -6.23 21.41 -16.12
C ALA A 512 -5.19 21.88 -17.16
N VAL A 513 -4.87 21.03 -18.14
CA VAL A 513 -3.98 21.39 -19.26
C VAL A 513 -4.59 22.50 -20.11
N ALA A 514 -5.88 22.44 -20.42
CA ALA A 514 -6.58 23.50 -21.15
C ALA A 514 -6.56 24.82 -20.35
N GLY A 515 -6.77 24.77 -19.02
CA GLY A 515 -6.67 25.93 -18.15
C GLY A 515 -5.27 26.56 -18.13
N LEU A 516 -4.22 25.75 -18.03
CA LEU A 516 -2.83 26.19 -18.12
C LEU A 516 -2.50 26.77 -19.49
N TRP A 517 -3.02 26.18 -20.56
CA TRP A 517 -2.85 26.71 -21.91
C TRP A 517 -3.50 28.08 -22.05
N PHE A 518 -4.75 28.23 -21.59
CA PHE A 518 -5.42 29.54 -21.55
C PHE A 518 -4.64 30.57 -20.72
N ALA A 519 -4.21 30.18 -19.51
CA ALA A 519 -3.46 31.05 -18.62
C ALA A 519 -2.12 31.54 -19.22
N SER A 520 -1.48 30.68 -20.03
CA SER A 520 -0.19 31.01 -20.67
C SER A 520 -0.30 31.81 -21.95
N THR A 521 -1.39 31.63 -22.70
CA THR A 521 -1.54 32.23 -24.03
C THR A 521 -2.62 33.33 -24.14
N GLY A 522 -3.57 33.36 -23.19
CA GLY A 522 -4.76 34.21 -23.25
C GLY A 522 -5.71 33.87 -24.41
N ASN A 523 -5.49 32.71 -25.09
CA ASN A 523 -6.22 32.39 -26.31
C ASN A 523 -7.67 31.96 -26.01
N LEU A 524 -8.62 32.81 -26.40
CA LEU A 524 -10.05 32.60 -26.20
C LEU A 524 -10.62 31.36 -26.95
N ILE A 525 -9.90 30.79 -27.92
CA ILE A 525 -10.29 29.52 -28.55
C ILE A 525 -10.37 28.42 -27.52
N VAL A 526 -9.46 28.42 -26.55
CA VAL A 526 -9.41 27.38 -25.50
C VAL A 526 -10.68 27.43 -24.64
N THR A 527 -11.07 28.58 -24.17
CA THR A 527 -12.27 28.79 -23.34
C THR A 527 -13.55 28.65 -24.13
N THR A 528 -13.56 29.03 -25.42
CA THR A 528 -14.74 28.98 -26.28
C THR A 528 -15.06 27.60 -26.79
N TYR A 529 -14.04 26.78 -27.15
CA TYR A 529 -14.27 25.49 -27.81
C TYR A 529 -13.68 24.31 -27.03
N VAL A 530 -12.44 24.41 -26.55
CA VAL A 530 -11.73 23.25 -25.94
C VAL A 530 -12.36 22.90 -24.60
N VAL A 531 -12.52 23.84 -23.69
CA VAL A 531 -13.08 23.57 -22.35
C VAL A 531 -14.54 23.11 -22.45
N PRO A 532 -15.46 23.79 -23.15
CA PRO A 532 -16.83 23.29 -23.30
C PRO A 532 -16.92 21.94 -24.04
N GLY A 533 -16.07 21.72 -25.05
CA GLY A 533 -16.01 20.45 -25.78
C GLY A 533 -15.59 19.27 -24.89
N LEU A 534 -14.56 19.46 -24.04
CA LEU A 534 -14.15 18.45 -23.06
C LEU A 534 -15.25 18.19 -22.02
N CYS A 535 -15.93 19.22 -21.54
CA CYS A 535 -17.07 19.07 -20.63
C CYS A 535 -18.21 18.29 -21.27
N MET A 536 -18.57 18.58 -22.53
CA MET A 536 -19.60 17.83 -23.26
C MET A 536 -19.24 16.37 -23.45
N LEU A 537 -17.98 16.08 -23.79
CA LEU A 537 -17.50 14.71 -23.96
C LEU A 537 -17.55 13.91 -22.65
N ALA A 538 -17.15 14.52 -21.54
CA ALA A 538 -17.23 13.94 -20.21
C ALA A 538 -18.69 13.65 -19.79
N LEU A 539 -19.60 14.63 -20.01
CA LEU A 539 -21.02 14.48 -19.72
C LEU A 539 -21.67 13.39 -20.60
N ALA A 540 -21.32 13.29 -21.89
CA ALA A 540 -21.80 12.24 -22.78
C ALA A 540 -21.31 10.86 -22.33
N PHE A 541 -20.06 10.73 -21.94
CA PHE A 541 -19.49 9.49 -21.38
C PHE A 541 -20.28 9.05 -20.14
N ASN A 542 -20.54 9.95 -19.19
CA ASN A 542 -21.31 9.66 -17.99
C ASN A 542 -22.77 9.32 -18.29
N ALA A 543 -23.40 9.98 -19.25
CA ALA A 543 -24.76 9.64 -19.68
C ALA A 543 -24.83 8.20 -20.21
N VAL A 544 -23.85 7.78 -21.00
CA VAL A 544 -23.75 6.39 -21.49
C VAL A 544 -23.58 5.41 -20.32
N LEU A 545 -22.71 5.72 -19.35
CA LEU A 545 -22.50 4.87 -18.19
C LEU A 545 -23.75 4.75 -17.29
N LEU A 546 -24.49 5.85 -17.10
CA LEU A 546 -25.76 5.84 -16.36
C LEU A 546 -26.81 4.95 -17.02
N ILE A 547 -26.88 4.97 -18.35
CA ILE A 547 -27.81 4.14 -19.12
C ILE A 547 -27.39 2.66 -19.09
N ALA A 548 -26.08 2.38 -19.28
CA ALA A 548 -25.56 1.02 -19.39
C ALA A 548 -25.57 0.28 -18.04
N PHE A 549 -25.22 0.95 -16.94
CA PHE A 549 -25.01 0.31 -15.63
C PHE A 549 -26.08 0.65 -14.57
N ARG A 550 -27.04 1.51 -14.86
CA ARG A 550 -28.18 1.88 -14.00
C ARG A 550 -27.85 2.03 -12.51
N GLY A 551 -28.56 1.31 -11.63
CA GLY A 551 -28.44 1.47 -10.17
C GLY A 551 -27.08 1.11 -9.56
N SER A 552 -26.32 0.15 -10.12
CA SER A 552 -25.00 -0.21 -9.62
C SER A 552 -23.95 0.88 -9.87
N PHE A 553 -24.13 1.68 -10.94
CA PHE A 553 -23.26 2.79 -11.25
C PHE A 553 -23.42 3.95 -10.27
N VAL A 554 -24.67 4.28 -9.90
CA VAL A 554 -24.95 5.37 -8.95
C VAL A 554 -24.31 5.10 -7.58
N THR A 555 -24.36 3.84 -7.09
CA THR A 555 -23.79 3.48 -5.79
C THR A 555 -22.25 3.46 -5.75
N GLY A 556 -21.60 3.18 -6.89
CA GLY A 556 -20.14 3.10 -6.95
C GLY A 556 -19.44 4.39 -7.39
N TYR A 557 -20.11 5.21 -8.23
CA TYR A 557 -19.48 6.32 -8.96
C TYR A 557 -20.20 7.67 -8.77
N ALA A 558 -21.18 7.76 -7.88
CA ALA A 558 -21.99 8.98 -7.66
C ALA A 558 -21.17 10.27 -7.47
N LYS A 559 -20.03 10.18 -6.78
CA LYS A 559 -19.16 11.33 -6.56
C LYS A 559 -18.55 11.88 -7.86
N TYR A 560 -18.12 11.00 -8.76
CA TYR A 560 -17.51 11.38 -10.03
C TYR A 560 -18.54 12.03 -10.94
N LEU A 561 -19.75 11.47 -10.98
CA LEU A 561 -20.90 12.07 -11.65
C LEU A 561 -21.16 13.49 -11.16
N ILE A 562 -21.22 13.70 -9.84
CA ILE A 562 -21.45 15.02 -9.25
C ILE A 562 -20.30 15.97 -9.62
N TYR A 563 -19.05 15.53 -9.51
CA TYR A 563 -17.90 16.37 -9.87
C TYR A 563 -17.92 16.79 -11.34
N GLU A 564 -18.20 15.88 -12.27
CA GLU A 564 -18.25 16.21 -13.69
C GLU A 564 -19.44 17.08 -14.05
N MET A 565 -20.59 16.89 -13.41
CA MET A 565 -21.73 17.80 -13.58
C MET A 565 -21.40 19.21 -13.06
N LEU A 566 -20.71 19.33 -11.92
CA LEU A 566 -20.24 20.62 -11.42
C LEU A 566 -19.19 21.25 -12.35
N LEU A 567 -18.26 20.46 -12.89
CA LEU A 567 -17.29 20.89 -13.89
C LEU A 567 -17.97 21.29 -15.20
N GLY A 568 -19.04 20.60 -15.59
CA GLY A 568 -19.87 20.94 -16.75
C GLY A 568 -20.54 22.31 -16.66
N LEU A 569 -20.61 22.93 -15.47
CA LEU A 569 -21.08 24.30 -15.27
C LEU A 569 -19.96 25.35 -15.47
N VAL A 570 -18.69 24.95 -15.49
CA VAL A 570 -17.54 25.88 -15.67
C VAL A 570 -17.65 26.70 -16.95
N PRO A 571 -18.07 26.14 -18.13
CA PRO A 571 -18.28 26.94 -19.33
C PRO A 571 -19.27 28.08 -19.15
N LEU A 572 -20.33 27.91 -18.34
CA LEU A 572 -21.26 29.02 -18.05
C LEU A 572 -20.61 30.11 -17.20
N ALA A 573 -19.76 29.72 -16.25
CA ALA A 573 -19.00 30.71 -15.46
C ALA A 573 -18.00 31.48 -16.33
N LEU A 574 -17.32 30.81 -17.27
CA LEU A 574 -16.44 31.47 -18.25
C LEU A 574 -17.21 32.40 -19.20
N LEU A 575 -18.43 32.00 -19.58
CA LEU A 575 -19.31 32.85 -20.39
C LEU A 575 -19.71 34.11 -19.61
N ALA A 576 -20.12 33.96 -18.35
CA ALA A 576 -20.46 35.10 -17.49
C ALA A 576 -19.27 36.04 -17.24
N ALA A 577 -18.05 35.48 -17.21
CA ALA A 577 -16.80 36.25 -17.10
C ALA A 577 -16.37 36.95 -18.42
N GLY A 578 -17.11 36.80 -19.53
CA GLY A 578 -16.77 37.38 -20.83
C GLY A 578 -15.57 36.72 -21.54
N LEU A 579 -15.20 35.51 -21.14
CA LEU A 579 -14.06 34.76 -21.66
C LEU A 579 -14.42 33.79 -22.80
N ILE A 580 -15.65 33.87 -23.34
CA ILE A 580 -16.16 33.04 -24.42
C ILE A 580 -16.68 33.94 -25.54
N THR A 581 -16.19 33.75 -26.75
CA THR A 581 -16.57 34.53 -27.93
C THR A 581 -17.77 33.96 -28.67
N TRP A 582 -18.01 32.63 -28.55
CA TRP A 582 -19.14 31.93 -29.18
C TRP A 582 -19.93 31.12 -28.14
N PRO A 583 -21.08 31.63 -27.65
CA PRO A 583 -21.81 31.06 -26.51
C PRO A 583 -22.47 29.69 -26.69
N PRO A 584 -22.92 29.23 -27.87
CA PRO A 584 -23.78 28.05 -27.99
C PRO A 584 -23.21 26.77 -27.38
N LEU A 585 -21.91 26.50 -27.54
CA LEU A 585 -21.28 25.32 -27.00
C LEU A 585 -21.20 25.34 -25.46
N ALA A 586 -20.94 26.51 -24.88
CA ALA A 586 -20.90 26.70 -23.43
C ALA A 586 -22.30 26.54 -22.81
N ILE A 587 -23.32 27.12 -23.48
CA ILE A 587 -24.72 26.97 -23.06
C ILE A 587 -25.14 25.49 -23.15
N ALA A 588 -24.81 24.79 -24.24
CA ALA A 588 -25.12 23.38 -24.41
C ALA A 588 -24.46 22.52 -23.31
N ALA A 589 -23.18 22.75 -22.99
CA ALA A 589 -22.48 22.04 -21.91
C ALA A 589 -23.14 22.29 -20.54
N GLY A 590 -23.41 23.55 -20.21
CA GLY A 590 -24.01 23.92 -18.93
C GLY A 590 -25.46 23.43 -18.78
N THR A 591 -26.27 23.50 -19.82
CA THR A 591 -27.65 22.99 -19.80
C THR A 591 -27.68 21.47 -19.71
N ALA A 592 -26.78 20.76 -20.42
CA ALA A 592 -26.64 19.30 -20.31
C ALA A 592 -26.21 18.90 -18.87
N ALA A 593 -25.25 19.61 -18.29
CA ALA A 593 -24.81 19.37 -16.91
C ALA A 593 -25.95 19.59 -15.89
N ALA A 594 -26.69 20.69 -16.03
CA ALA A 594 -27.83 21.01 -15.16
C ALA A 594 -28.96 19.97 -15.31
N ALA A 595 -29.26 19.55 -16.54
CA ALA A 595 -30.28 18.54 -16.81
C ALA A 595 -29.91 17.17 -16.22
N LEU A 596 -28.66 16.72 -16.40
CA LEU A 596 -28.17 15.46 -15.81
C LEU A 596 -28.17 15.52 -14.29
N LEU A 597 -27.78 16.64 -13.69
CA LEU A 597 -27.84 16.85 -12.24
C LEU A 597 -29.28 16.80 -11.73
N ALA A 598 -30.22 17.44 -12.41
CA ALA A 598 -31.63 17.39 -12.05
C ALA A 598 -32.19 15.96 -12.16
N ILE A 599 -31.88 15.24 -13.21
CA ILE A 599 -32.27 13.82 -13.38
C ILE A 599 -31.68 12.97 -12.24
N LEU A 600 -30.43 13.13 -11.92
CA LEU A 600 -29.79 12.40 -10.83
C LEU A 600 -30.45 12.68 -9.47
N LEU A 601 -30.79 13.94 -9.21
CA LEU A 601 -31.47 14.35 -7.97
C LEU A 601 -32.93 13.86 -7.91
N LEU A 602 -33.65 13.80 -9.01
CA LEU A 602 -35.05 13.38 -9.03
C LEU A 602 -35.19 11.84 -9.01
N VAL A 603 -34.43 11.14 -9.87
CA VAL A 603 -34.55 9.69 -10.04
C VAL A 603 -33.79 8.96 -8.94
N GLY A 604 -32.63 9.45 -8.55
CA GLY A 604 -31.73 8.84 -7.57
C GLY A 604 -31.93 9.28 -6.13
N ARG A 605 -32.95 10.10 -5.79
CA ARG A 605 -33.07 10.77 -4.48
C ARG A 605 -32.96 9.85 -3.26
N LYS A 606 -33.57 8.65 -3.30
CA LYS A 606 -33.50 7.68 -2.19
C LYS A 606 -32.10 7.08 -2.04
N GLN A 607 -31.48 6.73 -3.16
CA GLN A 607 -30.13 6.18 -3.20
C GLN A 607 -29.12 7.27 -2.85
N LEU A 608 -29.28 8.49 -3.37
CA LEU A 608 -28.46 9.66 -3.03
C LEU A 608 -28.59 10.05 -1.56
N ALA A 609 -29.77 9.96 -0.94
CA ALA A 609 -29.94 10.24 0.48
C ALA A 609 -29.24 9.17 1.36
N ALA A 610 -29.29 7.89 0.96
CA ALA A 610 -28.54 6.83 1.62
C ALA A 610 -27.03 7.01 1.43
N GLU A 611 -26.60 7.31 0.21
CA GLU A 611 -25.20 7.61 -0.09
C GLU A 611 -24.73 8.92 0.58
N ALA A 612 -25.55 9.97 0.63
CA ALA A 612 -25.22 11.21 1.32
C ALA A 612 -24.90 10.97 2.81
N ARG A 613 -25.64 10.10 3.50
CA ARG A 613 -25.32 9.73 4.88
C ARG A 613 -23.92 9.09 4.98
N LYS A 614 -23.56 8.21 4.03
CA LYS A 614 -22.24 7.60 3.94
C LYS A 614 -21.17 8.64 3.54
N LEU A 615 -21.45 9.47 2.53
CA LEU A 615 -20.55 10.50 2.00
C LEU A 615 -20.16 11.56 3.06
N PHE A 616 -21.12 11.94 3.91
CA PHE A 616 -20.89 12.93 4.98
C PHE A 616 -20.56 12.28 6.33
N SER A 617 -20.45 10.94 6.38
CA SER A 617 -20.24 10.18 7.63
C SER A 617 -21.28 10.52 8.71
N LEU A 618 -22.51 10.82 8.30
CA LEU A 618 -23.64 11.02 9.20
C LEU A 618 -24.19 9.65 9.59
N ARG A 619 -24.30 9.39 10.89
CA ARG A 619 -24.96 8.18 11.44
C ARG A 619 -26.46 8.37 11.48
#